data_494fe8ec93ea4707f1b26957014ac44e
#
_entry.id   494fe8ec93ea4707f1b26957014ac44e
#
_cell.length_a   1.000
_cell.length_b   1.000
_cell.length_c   1.000
_cell.angle_alpha   90.00
_cell.angle_beta   90.00
_cell.angle_gamma   90.00
#
_symmetry.space_group_name_H-M   'P 1'
#
loop_
_entity.id
_entity.type
_entity.pdbx_description
1 polymer ?
#
loop_
_entity_poly.entity_id
_entity_poly.type
_entity_poly.pdbx_seq_one_letter_code
_entity_poly.pdbx_strand_id
1 'polypeptide(L)'
;VSAHLAYVGIGTNAGDRAENVSRALCGLRGVGTLLARSSTYRTAPWGRLDQAEFFNAVVSLETELSPHDLLDALHAIERRLGRTAGERWGPRIIDLDLLLYDDLTIVDERLQVPHERLAERAFVLVPLAELDHRFAAMRDALPPSELAGVTRVEREGGTVMSSELSSAVSGRVRALADFLSSGDAVRVRIEHGGDEIELARRRQHVDRPRRANDRAVAGAATLRFDTIKADLVGIFNLSRPAPSEGETFDGDRELAYIEALGIRTPVHSMGAGRLVSISATDGAPVEYGQPLFSIART
;
A
#
# COMPACT_ATOMS: atom_id res chain seq x y z
N VAL A 1 -2.47 10.83 -18.65
CA VAL A 1 -1.17 10.75 -17.97
C VAL A 1 -0.76 9.29 -18.01
N SER A 2 0.50 8.99 -18.35
CA SER A 2 0.99 7.61 -18.41
C SER A 2 1.39 7.19 -17.00
N ALA A 3 1.01 5.98 -16.60
CA ALA A 3 1.48 5.38 -15.37
C ALA A 3 2.87 4.75 -15.60
N HIS A 4 3.78 4.95 -14.68
CA HIS A 4 5.18 4.54 -14.72
C HIS A 4 5.50 3.61 -13.56
N LEU A 5 6.38 2.64 -13.78
CA LEU A 5 6.85 1.72 -12.75
C LEU A 5 8.16 2.23 -12.15
N ALA A 6 8.15 2.52 -10.85
CA ALA A 6 9.34 2.88 -10.10
C ALA A 6 9.68 1.84 -9.02
N TYR A 7 10.96 1.64 -8.75
CA TYR A 7 11.42 0.88 -7.59
C TYR A 7 12.08 1.84 -6.60
N VAL A 8 11.63 1.80 -5.36
CA VAL A 8 12.10 2.68 -4.29
C VAL A 8 12.70 1.85 -3.17
N GLY A 9 13.94 2.14 -2.82
CA GLY A 9 14.63 1.60 -1.65
C GLY A 9 14.20 2.34 -0.39
N ILE A 10 14.03 1.62 0.70
CA ILE A 10 13.71 2.13 2.03
C ILE A 10 14.81 1.69 2.97
N GLY A 11 15.47 2.64 3.67
CA GLY A 11 16.50 2.38 4.66
C GLY A 11 16.24 3.14 5.96
N THR A 12 16.48 2.51 7.11
CA THR A 12 16.37 3.16 8.43
C THR A 12 17.24 2.47 9.46
N ASN A 13 17.94 3.22 10.33
CA ASN A 13 18.70 2.66 11.44
C ASN A 13 18.60 3.47 12.74
N ALA A 14 17.68 4.43 12.81
CA ALA A 14 17.46 5.26 14.01
C ALA A 14 16.03 5.14 14.52
N GLY A 15 15.83 5.20 15.83
CA GLY A 15 14.50 5.11 16.45
C GLY A 15 13.83 3.74 16.28
N ASP A 16 12.50 3.73 16.24
CA ASP A 16 11.73 2.53 15.92
C ASP A 16 11.77 2.25 14.40
N ARG A 17 12.66 1.35 14.01
CA ARG A 17 12.92 1.02 12.61
C ARG A 17 11.72 0.38 11.91
N ALA A 18 10.95 -0.46 12.63
CA ALA A 18 9.78 -1.12 12.08
C ALA A 18 8.66 -0.11 11.80
N GLU A 19 8.42 0.79 12.75
CA GLU A 19 7.48 1.90 12.61
C GLU A 19 7.92 2.86 11.50
N ASN A 20 9.20 3.17 11.39
CA ASN A 20 9.72 4.04 10.33
C ASN A 20 9.46 3.45 8.93
N VAL A 21 9.67 2.14 8.75
CA VAL A 21 9.33 1.46 7.48
C VAL A 21 7.82 1.55 7.22
N SER A 22 6.97 1.31 8.22
CA SER A 22 5.51 1.41 8.09
C SER A 22 5.07 2.82 7.69
N ARG A 23 5.63 3.84 8.33
CA ARG A 23 5.35 5.26 8.02
C ARG A 23 5.84 5.65 6.61
N ALA A 24 7.00 5.13 6.18
CA ALA A 24 7.49 5.32 4.82
C ALA A 24 6.53 4.73 3.77
N LEU A 25 6.04 3.50 3.99
CA LEU A 25 5.04 2.86 3.12
C LEU A 25 3.74 3.66 3.06
N CYS A 26 3.28 4.20 4.19
CA CYS A 26 2.13 5.09 4.22
C CYS A 26 2.38 6.37 3.39
N GLY A 27 3.56 6.97 3.53
CA GLY A 27 3.95 8.15 2.75
C GLY A 27 3.99 7.89 1.24
N LEU A 28 4.52 6.75 0.82
CA LEU A 28 4.64 6.36 -0.58
C LEU A 28 3.27 6.15 -1.25
N ARG A 29 2.24 5.72 -0.52
CA ARG A 29 0.86 5.65 -1.04
C ARG A 29 0.29 7.01 -1.44
N GLY A 30 0.85 8.09 -0.94
CA GLY A 30 0.45 9.46 -1.33
C GLY A 30 1.04 9.94 -2.66
N VAL A 31 2.00 9.20 -3.25
CA VAL A 31 2.70 9.56 -4.49
C VAL A 31 2.54 8.51 -5.60
N GLY A 32 1.79 7.44 -5.32
CA GLY A 32 1.46 6.39 -6.29
C GLY A 32 0.81 5.17 -5.65
N THR A 33 0.53 4.18 -6.48
CA THR A 33 -0.02 2.88 -6.05
C THR A 33 1.12 1.91 -5.75
N LEU A 34 1.22 1.42 -4.51
CA LEU A 34 2.17 0.36 -4.16
C LEU A 34 1.72 -0.94 -4.80
N LEU A 35 2.53 -1.47 -5.73
CA LEU A 35 2.24 -2.73 -6.43
C LEU A 35 2.74 -3.94 -5.66
N ALA A 36 3.97 -3.85 -5.11
CA ALA A 36 4.57 -4.90 -4.31
C ALA A 36 5.55 -4.33 -3.29
N ARG A 37 5.82 -5.11 -2.25
CA ARG A 37 6.82 -4.83 -1.22
C ARG A 37 7.64 -6.08 -0.95
N SER A 38 8.95 -5.92 -0.84
CA SER A 38 9.85 -6.99 -0.36
C SER A 38 9.68 -7.26 1.13
N SER A 39 10.25 -8.34 1.58
CA SER A 39 10.54 -8.53 2.99
C SER A 39 11.43 -7.40 3.52
N THR A 40 11.40 -7.17 4.84
CA THR A 40 12.35 -6.29 5.50
C THR A 40 13.61 -7.09 5.83
N TYR A 41 14.77 -6.51 5.55
CA TYR A 41 16.06 -7.12 5.80
C TYR A 41 16.87 -6.29 6.78
N ARG A 42 17.55 -6.97 7.70
CA ARG A 42 18.50 -6.38 8.63
C ARG A 42 19.90 -6.51 8.06
N THR A 43 20.66 -5.41 8.10
CA THR A 43 22.02 -5.35 7.58
C THR A 43 22.92 -4.54 8.50
N ALA A 44 24.21 -4.92 8.56
CA ALA A 44 25.21 -4.09 9.21
C ALA A 44 25.31 -2.70 8.53
N PRO A 45 25.70 -1.66 9.28
CA PRO A 45 25.96 -0.35 8.69
C PRO A 45 27.04 -0.42 7.63
N TRP A 46 26.83 0.29 6.52
CA TRP A 46 27.83 0.41 5.46
C TRP A 46 28.62 1.72 5.63
N GLY A 47 29.94 1.62 5.65
CA GLY A 47 30.85 2.75 5.83
C GLY A 47 31.19 3.01 7.30
N ARG A 48 30.36 3.71 8.08
CA ARG A 48 30.59 3.95 9.51
C ARG A 48 29.97 2.83 10.34
N LEU A 49 30.79 2.03 11.01
CA LEU A 49 30.35 0.83 11.74
C LEU A 49 29.79 1.11 13.15
N ASP A 50 30.10 2.26 13.72
CA ASP A 50 29.65 2.68 15.06
C ASP A 50 28.21 3.24 15.01
N GLN A 51 27.25 2.42 14.63
CA GLN A 51 25.84 2.75 14.59
C GLN A 51 24.97 1.48 14.54
N ALA A 52 23.67 1.64 14.81
CA ALA A 52 22.73 0.52 14.77
C ALA A 52 22.60 -0.08 13.35
N GLU A 53 22.25 -1.35 13.29
CA GLU A 53 21.94 -2.06 12.05
C GLU A 53 20.75 -1.41 11.34
N PHE A 54 20.78 -1.45 10.01
CA PHE A 54 19.71 -0.95 9.16
C PHE A 54 18.59 -1.97 9.00
N PHE A 55 17.36 -1.47 8.84
CA PHE A 55 16.27 -2.17 8.21
C PHE A 55 16.14 -1.63 6.79
N ASN A 56 16.18 -2.55 5.81
CA ASN A 56 16.08 -2.23 4.39
C ASN A 56 14.93 -3.00 3.76
N ALA A 57 14.23 -2.35 2.85
CA ALA A 57 13.20 -2.96 2.01
C ALA A 57 13.19 -2.27 0.63
N VAL A 58 12.57 -2.90 -0.35
CA VAL A 58 12.28 -2.30 -1.65
C VAL A 58 10.80 -2.40 -1.91
N VAL A 59 10.24 -1.40 -2.57
CA VAL A 59 8.86 -1.41 -3.06
C VAL A 59 8.83 -1.13 -4.55
N SER A 60 7.86 -1.72 -5.24
CA SER A 60 7.48 -1.29 -6.58
C SER A 60 6.26 -0.40 -6.49
N LEU A 61 6.30 0.72 -7.19
CA LEU A 61 5.34 1.81 -7.16
C LEU A 61 4.91 2.16 -8.57
N GLU A 62 3.61 2.18 -8.83
CA GLU A 62 3.05 2.78 -10.04
C GLU A 62 2.72 4.24 -9.76
N THR A 63 3.28 5.17 -10.55
CA THR A 63 3.15 6.61 -10.34
C THR A 63 2.95 7.37 -11.64
N GLU A 64 2.29 8.52 -11.57
CA GLU A 64 2.17 9.47 -12.68
C GLU A 64 3.20 10.61 -12.59
N LEU A 65 3.99 10.65 -11.53
CA LEU A 65 5.03 11.65 -11.32
C LEU A 65 6.22 11.40 -12.27
N SER A 66 6.81 12.42 -12.80
CA SER A 66 8.09 12.31 -13.52
C SER A 66 9.21 11.82 -12.56
N PRO A 67 10.34 11.30 -13.06
CA PRO A 67 11.44 10.83 -12.20
C PRO A 67 11.92 11.89 -11.20
N HIS A 68 12.02 13.16 -11.63
CA HIS A 68 12.45 14.27 -10.78
C HIS A 68 11.36 14.68 -9.78
N ASP A 69 10.10 14.71 -10.19
CA ASP A 69 8.99 14.99 -9.28
C ASP A 69 8.84 13.89 -8.22
N LEU A 70 9.05 12.63 -8.62
CA LEU A 70 9.08 11.51 -7.67
C LEU A 70 10.24 11.66 -6.67
N LEU A 71 11.46 12.00 -7.13
CA LEU A 71 12.60 12.27 -6.25
C LEU A 71 12.26 13.37 -5.23
N ASP A 72 11.68 14.49 -5.69
CA ASP A 72 11.29 15.58 -4.81
C ASP A 72 10.22 15.16 -3.80
N ALA A 73 9.29 14.33 -4.22
CA ALA A 73 8.25 13.75 -3.36
C ALA A 73 8.84 12.79 -2.31
N LEU A 74 9.81 11.93 -2.68
CA LEU A 74 10.55 11.07 -1.75
C LEU A 74 11.25 11.90 -0.69
N HIS A 75 11.99 12.94 -1.08
CA HIS A 75 12.63 13.86 -0.14
C HIS A 75 11.61 14.59 0.77
N ALA A 76 10.43 14.93 0.25
CA ALA A 76 9.37 15.52 1.06
C ALA A 76 8.82 14.54 2.11
N ILE A 77 8.67 13.26 1.75
CA ILE A 77 8.28 12.19 2.68
C ILE A 77 9.33 12.05 3.78
N GLU A 78 10.61 11.97 3.44
CA GLU A 78 11.71 11.86 4.39
C GLU A 78 11.72 13.03 5.41
N ARG A 79 11.61 14.27 4.92
CA ARG A 79 11.52 15.46 5.80
C ARG A 79 10.33 15.39 6.75
N ARG A 80 9.17 14.99 6.24
CA ARG A 80 7.94 14.83 7.05
C ARG A 80 8.08 13.74 8.12
N LEU A 81 8.86 12.70 7.82
CA LEU A 81 9.15 11.62 8.77
C LEU A 81 10.25 11.95 9.79
N GLY A 82 10.83 13.16 9.70
CA GLY A 82 11.80 13.67 10.66
C GLY A 82 13.26 13.52 10.22
N ARG A 83 13.52 13.25 8.93
CA ARG A 83 14.89 13.32 8.41
C ARG A 83 15.37 14.76 8.49
N THR A 84 16.44 14.97 9.22
CA THR A 84 17.20 16.23 9.28
C THR A 84 18.49 16.10 8.49
N ALA A 85 19.03 17.22 8.03
CA ALA A 85 20.37 17.27 7.48
C ALA A 85 21.35 16.81 8.56
N GLY A 86 21.94 15.65 8.39
CA GLY A 86 22.89 15.03 9.32
C GLY A 86 24.25 14.80 8.68
N GLU A 87 25.17 14.24 9.44
CA GLU A 87 26.50 13.85 8.95
C GLU A 87 26.38 12.82 7.82
N ARG A 88 27.24 12.95 6.81
CA ARG A 88 27.37 11.95 5.76
C ARG A 88 27.67 10.59 6.41
N TRP A 89 26.88 9.56 6.06
CA TRP A 89 26.97 8.20 6.62
C TRP A 89 26.53 8.07 8.10
N GLY A 90 25.89 9.09 8.66
CA GLY A 90 25.32 9.04 10.01
C GLY A 90 24.02 8.25 10.12
N PRO A 91 23.52 8.05 11.37
CA PRO A 91 22.22 7.41 11.59
C PRO A 91 21.08 8.17 10.91
N ARG A 92 20.13 7.43 10.34
CA ARG A 92 18.98 8.01 9.62
C ARG A 92 17.66 7.42 10.12
N ILE A 93 16.70 8.30 10.39
CA ILE A 93 15.32 7.88 10.69
C ILE A 93 14.72 7.20 9.47
N ILE A 94 14.95 7.77 8.28
CA ILE A 94 14.48 7.20 7.02
C ILE A 94 15.36 7.68 5.85
N ASP A 95 15.54 6.83 4.88
CA ASP A 95 16.22 7.08 3.60
C ASP A 95 15.37 6.45 2.50
N LEU A 96 15.02 7.23 1.46
CA LEU A 96 14.20 6.79 0.34
C LEU A 96 14.97 7.04 -0.96
N ASP A 97 15.48 5.99 -1.55
CA ASP A 97 16.27 6.05 -2.78
C ASP A 97 15.43 5.62 -4.01
N LEU A 98 15.37 6.45 -5.05
CA LEU A 98 14.82 6.03 -6.35
C LEU A 98 15.84 5.11 -7.04
N LEU A 99 15.51 3.82 -7.11
CA LEU A 99 16.42 2.79 -7.63
C LEU A 99 16.31 2.65 -9.15
N LEU A 100 15.08 2.56 -9.65
CA LEU A 100 14.73 2.33 -11.04
C LEU A 100 13.44 3.08 -11.38
N TYR A 101 13.32 3.47 -12.65
CA TYR A 101 12.10 4.10 -13.16
C TYR A 101 11.88 3.65 -14.61
N ASP A 102 10.88 2.80 -14.84
CA ASP A 102 10.70 2.06 -16.10
C ASP A 102 12.04 1.44 -16.57
N ASP A 103 12.33 1.53 -17.84
CA ASP A 103 13.63 1.16 -18.42
C ASP A 103 14.50 2.40 -18.73
N LEU A 104 14.25 3.53 -18.03
CA LEU A 104 14.96 4.77 -18.28
C LEU A 104 16.37 4.76 -17.71
N THR A 105 17.28 5.40 -18.43
CA THR A 105 18.60 5.77 -17.92
C THR A 105 18.67 7.30 -17.85
N ILE A 106 18.86 7.82 -16.64
CA ILE A 106 18.98 9.26 -16.36
C ILE A 106 20.31 9.46 -15.64
N VAL A 107 21.10 10.42 -16.09
CA VAL A 107 22.37 10.82 -15.44
C VAL A 107 22.45 12.32 -15.51
N ASP A 108 22.11 12.97 -14.41
CA ASP A 108 22.25 14.42 -14.26
C ASP A 108 22.73 14.79 -12.84
N GLU A 109 22.80 16.09 -12.54
CA GLU A 109 23.31 16.58 -11.24
C GLU A 109 22.44 16.18 -10.04
N ARG A 110 21.16 15.90 -10.27
CA ARG A 110 20.18 15.64 -9.21
C ARG A 110 19.79 14.17 -9.10
N LEU A 111 19.81 13.44 -10.23
CA LEU A 111 19.24 12.11 -10.32
C LEU A 111 20.09 11.20 -11.20
N GLN A 112 20.37 10.00 -10.66
CA GLN A 112 20.93 8.91 -11.43
C GLN A 112 20.02 7.68 -11.32
N VAL A 113 19.46 7.25 -12.46
CA VAL A 113 18.61 6.06 -12.61
C VAL A 113 19.14 5.23 -13.78
N PRO A 114 19.42 3.94 -13.63
CA PRO A 114 19.47 3.18 -12.37
C PRO A 114 20.38 3.83 -11.31
N HIS A 115 20.00 3.69 -10.03
CA HIS A 115 20.78 4.26 -8.94
C HIS A 115 22.26 3.84 -9.04
N GLU A 116 23.20 4.79 -8.88
CA GLU A 116 24.64 4.61 -9.17
C GLU A 116 25.27 3.36 -8.54
N ARG A 117 24.84 2.99 -7.34
CA ARG A 117 25.36 1.86 -6.57
C ARG A 117 24.40 0.68 -6.46
N LEU A 118 23.43 0.59 -7.36
CA LEU A 118 22.45 -0.49 -7.33
C LEU A 118 23.11 -1.86 -7.41
N ALA A 119 24.10 -1.99 -8.30
CA ALA A 119 24.78 -3.26 -8.56
C ALA A 119 25.78 -3.69 -7.47
N GLU A 120 26.14 -2.78 -6.54
CA GLU A 120 27.20 -3.01 -5.54
C GLU A 120 26.64 -3.35 -4.16
N ARG A 121 25.34 -3.17 -3.93
CA ARG A 121 24.74 -3.20 -2.59
C ARG A 121 23.84 -4.40 -2.37
N ALA A 122 24.31 -5.36 -1.58
CA ALA A 122 23.52 -6.53 -1.23
C ALA A 122 22.18 -6.18 -0.56
N PHE A 123 22.16 -5.14 0.30
CA PHE A 123 20.95 -4.68 0.99
C PHE A 123 19.90 -4.02 0.06
N VAL A 124 20.28 -3.70 -1.18
CA VAL A 124 19.38 -3.26 -2.26
C VAL A 124 19.02 -4.44 -3.15
N LEU A 125 20.03 -5.21 -3.62
CA LEU A 125 19.80 -6.27 -4.61
C LEU A 125 19.03 -7.47 -4.04
N VAL A 126 19.22 -7.82 -2.76
CA VAL A 126 18.47 -8.92 -2.14
C VAL A 126 16.97 -8.63 -2.13
N PRO A 127 16.49 -7.50 -1.56
CA PRO A 127 15.06 -7.17 -1.59
C PRO A 127 14.53 -6.84 -2.99
N LEU A 128 15.36 -6.26 -3.88
CA LEU A 128 14.95 -5.98 -5.26
C LEU A 128 14.73 -7.27 -6.06
N ALA A 129 15.62 -8.26 -5.93
CA ALA A 129 15.50 -9.57 -6.60
C ALA A 129 14.30 -10.39 -6.06
N GLU A 130 13.79 -10.09 -4.87
CA GLU A 130 12.54 -10.67 -4.36
C GLU A 130 11.33 -10.17 -5.15
N LEU A 131 11.35 -8.92 -5.61
CA LEU A 131 10.27 -8.30 -6.37
C LEU A 131 10.41 -8.53 -7.88
N ASP A 132 11.64 -8.54 -8.37
CA ASP A 132 11.95 -8.65 -9.79
C ASP A 132 13.11 -9.61 -10.03
N HIS A 133 12.79 -10.79 -10.52
CA HIS A 133 13.75 -11.87 -10.77
C HIS A 133 14.83 -11.49 -11.80
N ARG A 134 14.66 -10.45 -12.61
CA ARG A 134 15.69 -9.93 -13.54
C ARG A 134 16.98 -9.57 -12.81
N PHE A 135 16.88 -9.21 -11.52
CA PHE A 135 18.03 -8.86 -10.67
C PHE A 135 18.66 -10.04 -9.92
N ALA A 136 18.12 -11.25 -10.07
CA ALA A 136 18.64 -12.44 -9.38
C ALA A 136 20.11 -12.74 -9.76
N ALA A 137 20.45 -12.71 -11.05
CA ALA A 137 21.81 -12.95 -11.51
C ALA A 137 22.80 -11.88 -10.99
N MET A 138 22.36 -10.61 -10.91
CA MET A 138 23.19 -9.53 -10.38
C MET A 138 23.39 -9.67 -8.87
N ARG A 139 22.36 -10.05 -8.12
CA ARG A 139 22.46 -10.41 -6.70
C ARG A 139 23.44 -11.56 -6.48
N ASP A 140 23.32 -12.64 -7.26
CA ASP A 140 24.12 -13.87 -7.09
C ASP A 140 25.58 -13.66 -7.49
N ALA A 141 25.91 -12.60 -8.23
CA ALA A 141 27.26 -12.19 -8.54
C ALA A 141 27.96 -11.44 -7.40
N LEU A 142 27.22 -11.03 -6.35
CA LEU A 142 27.83 -10.38 -5.18
C LEU A 142 28.66 -11.37 -4.34
N PRO A 143 29.66 -10.87 -3.61
CA PRO A 143 30.44 -11.70 -2.69
C PRO A 143 29.54 -12.41 -1.68
N PRO A 144 29.77 -13.72 -1.42
CA PRO A 144 28.97 -14.47 -0.44
C PRO A 144 28.96 -13.85 0.96
N SER A 145 30.04 -13.16 1.35
CA SER A 145 30.14 -12.45 2.62
C SER A 145 29.16 -11.28 2.73
N GLU A 146 28.89 -10.57 1.63
CA GLU A 146 27.92 -9.48 1.60
C GLU A 146 26.49 -10.01 1.65
N LEU A 147 26.21 -11.08 0.92
CA LEU A 147 24.91 -11.74 0.95
C LEU A 147 24.58 -12.31 2.33
N ALA A 148 25.56 -12.91 3.01
CA ALA A 148 25.39 -13.44 4.37
C ALA A 148 25.10 -12.35 5.41
N GLY A 149 25.50 -11.11 5.15
CA GLY A 149 25.20 -9.94 5.99
C GLY A 149 23.79 -9.41 5.87
N VAL A 150 22.99 -9.92 4.92
CA VAL A 150 21.59 -9.48 4.67
C VAL A 150 20.65 -10.53 5.23
N THR A 151 20.11 -10.29 6.42
CA THR A 151 19.21 -11.24 7.11
C THR A 151 17.79 -10.75 7.09
N ARG A 152 16.85 -11.64 6.72
CA ARG A 152 15.43 -11.32 6.76
C ARG A 152 14.98 -11.06 8.20
N VAL A 153 14.27 -9.97 8.41
CA VAL A 153 13.65 -9.68 9.71
C VAL A 153 12.38 -10.50 9.80
N GLU A 154 12.40 -11.48 10.71
CA GLU A 154 11.17 -12.14 11.10
C GLU A 154 10.36 -11.15 11.94
N ARG A 155 9.05 -11.06 11.73
CA ARG A 155 8.18 -10.22 12.56
C ARG A 155 8.26 -10.75 14.00
N GLU A 156 9.00 -10.06 14.87
CA GLU A 156 8.89 -10.29 16.31
C GLU A 156 7.48 -9.88 16.74
N GLY A 157 6.69 -10.85 17.15
CA GLY A 157 5.36 -10.59 17.71
C GLY A 157 4.16 -11.17 16.98
N GLY A 158 4.37 -11.91 15.89
CA GLY A 158 3.35 -12.86 15.41
C GLY A 158 3.76 -14.24 15.86
N THR A 159 3.09 -14.80 16.84
CA THR A 159 3.07 -16.25 17.10
C THR A 159 3.18 -16.96 15.75
N VAL A 160 4.13 -17.90 15.66
CA VAL A 160 4.23 -18.85 14.54
C VAL A 160 2.83 -19.41 14.31
N MET A 161 2.06 -18.72 13.48
CA MET A 161 0.83 -19.32 12.96
C MET A 161 1.30 -20.27 11.87
N SER A 162 1.50 -21.47 12.34
CA SER A 162 1.77 -22.73 11.69
C SER A 162 1.22 -22.83 10.26
N SER A 163 1.74 -23.79 9.51
CA SER A 163 1.26 -24.35 8.25
C SER A 163 -0.26 -24.37 8.05
N GLU A 164 -1.05 -24.31 9.11
CA GLU A 164 -2.51 -24.24 9.11
C GLU A 164 -3.07 -22.90 8.61
N LEU A 165 -2.42 -21.74 8.87
CA LEU A 165 -2.88 -20.45 8.33
C LEU A 165 -2.48 -20.26 6.86
N SER A 166 -1.31 -20.77 6.48
CA SER A 166 -0.93 -20.80 5.06
C SER A 166 -1.91 -21.71 4.28
N SER A 167 -2.39 -22.81 4.89
CA SER A 167 -3.40 -23.68 4.29
C SER A 167 -4.80 -23.02 4.30
N ALA A 168 -5.15 -22.28 5.36
CA ALA A 168 -6.42 -21.57 5.47
C ALA A 168 -6.50 -20.38 4.47
N VAL A 169 -5.42 -19.62 4.30
CA VAL A 169 -5.33 -18.55 3.26
C VAL A 169 -5.37 -19.19 1.88
N SER A 170 -4.63 -20.26 1.62
CA SER A 170 -4.67 -21.00 0.35
C SER A 170 -6.05 -21.60 0.07
N GLY A 171 -6.74 -22.08 1.10
CA GLY A 171 -8.12 -22.58 1.01
C GLY A 171 -9.12 -21.48 0.67
N ARG A 172 -8.99 -20.31 1.27
CA ARG A 172 -9.83 -19.12 0.98
C ARG A 172 -9.58 -18.58 -0.43
N VAL A 173 -8.33 -18.50 -0.86
CA VAL A 173 -7.97 -18.09 -2.23
C VAL A 173 -8.53 -19.07 -3.24
N ARG A 174 -8.46 -20.38 -2.97
CA ARG A 174 -9.04 -21.41 -3.86
C ARG A 174 -10.56 -21.33 -3.92
N ALA A 175 -11.25 -21.17 -2.78
CA ALA A 175 -12.70 -21.02 -2.72
C ALA A 175 -13.17 -19.76 -3.48
N LEU A 176 -12.40 -18.68 -3.43
CA LEU A 176 -12.65 -17.44 -4.20
C LEU A 176 -12.39 -17.61 -5.69
N ALA A 177 -11.36 -18.37 -6.09
CA ALA A 177 -11.10 -18.71 -7.48
C ALA A 177 -12.22 -19.60 -8.05
N ASP A 178 -12.74 -20.52 -7.25
CA ASP A 178 -13.88 -21.38 -7.62
C ASP A 178 -15.17 -20.54 -7.72
N PHE A 179 -15.41 -19.60 -6.83
CA PHE A 179 -16.53 -18.65 -6.89
C PHE A 179 -16.44 -17.76 -8.14
N LEU A 180 -15.27 -17.21 -8.48
CA LEU A 180 -15.05 -16.46 -9.71
C LEU A 180 -15.23 -17.33 -10.96
N SER A 181 -14.92 -18.62 -10.86
CA SER A 181 -15.05 -19.56 -11.99
C SER A 181 -16.49 -19.95 -12.26
N SER A 182 -17.34 -20.00 -11.23
CA SER A 182 -18.73 -20.44 -11.30
C SER A 182 -19.75 -19.30 -11.42
N GLY A 183 -19.36 -18.05 -11.19
CA GLY A 183 -20.24 -16.88 -11.19
C GLY A 183 -19.94 -15.89 -12.33
N ASP A 184 -20.80 -14.87 -12.46
CA ASP A 184 -20.63 -13.76 -13.42
C ASP A 184 -19.66 -12.68 -12.94
N ALA A 185 -19.08 -12.81 -11.74
CA ALA A 185 -18.12 -11.88 -11.17
C ALA A 185 -16.82 -11.88 -12.00
N VAL A 186 -16.36 -10.69 -12.37
CA VAL A 186 -15.13 -10.50 -13.16
C VAL A 186 -13.92 -10.23 -12.26
N ARG A 187 -14.17 -9.71 -11.06
CA ARG A 187 -13.14 -9.32 -10.09
C ARG A 187 -13.69 -9.44 -8.67
N VAL A 188 -12.88 -9.96 -7.76
CA VAL A 188 -13.15 -9.99 -6.32
C VAL A 188 -11.94 -9.45 -5.59
N ARG A 189 -12.16 -8.51 -4.69
CA ARG A 189 -11.14 -7.90 -3.83
C ARG A 189 -11.55 -8.14 -2.37
N ILE A 190 -10.64 -8.62 -1.57
CA ILE A 190 -10.83 -8.85 -0.14
C ILE A 190 -9.71 -8.16 0.61
N GLU A 191 -10.10 -7.34 1.59
CA GLU A 191 -9.20 -6.71 2.53
C GLU A 191 -9.47 -7.27 3.93
N HIS A 192 -8.44 -7.73 4.61
CA HIS A 192 -8.53 -8.16 6.00
C HIS A 192 -7.22 -7.95 6.74
N GLY A 193 -7.25 -7.18 7.84
CA GLY A 193 -6.09 -7.00 8.73
C GLY A 193 -4.87 -6.35 8.08
N GLY A 194 -5.07 -5.52 7.03
CA GLY A 194 -3.99 -4.87 6.28
C GLY A 194 -3.47 -5.70 5.10
N ASP A 195 -3.97 -6.90 4.92
CA ASP A 195 -3.70 -7.74 3.74
C ASP A 195 -4.84 -7.58 2.73
N GLU A 196 -4.45 -7.39 1.47
CA GLU A 196 -5.37 -7.27 0.34
C GLU A 196 -5.14 -8.41 -0.64
N ILE A 197 -6.20 -9.11 -1.02
CA ILE A 197 -6.17 -10.13 -2.07
C ILE A 197 -7.13 -9.72 -3.18
N GLU A 198 -6.60 -9.48 -4.36
CA GLU A 198 -7.39 -9.23 -5.56
C GLU A 198 -7.28 -10.41 -6.53
N LEU A 199 -8.42 -10.96 -6.94
CA LEU A 199 -8.52 -12.00 -7.94
C LEU A 199 -9.36 -11.48 -9.11
N ALA A 200 -8.80 -11.54 -10.34
CA ALA A 200 -9.49 -11.12 -11.55
C ALA A 200 -9.53 -12.27 -12.59
N ARG A 201 -10.69 -12.46 -13.20
CA ARG A 201 -10.85 -13.40 -14.30
C ARG A 201 -10.33 -12.76 -15.58
N ARG A 202 -9.29 -13.35 -16.19
CA ARG A 202 -8.79 -12.92 -17.49
C ARG A 202 -9.78 -13.38 -18.57
N ARG A 203 -10.47 -12.46 -19.25
CA ARG A 203 -11.26 -12.80 -20.43
C ARG A 203 -10.31 -13.29 -21.53
N GLN A 204 -10.44 -14.54 -21.93
CA GLN A 204 -9.87 -14.96 -23.20
C GLN A 204 -10.62 -14.23 -24.31
N HIS A 205 -9.88 -13.47 -25.10
CA HIS A 205 -10.40 -12.81 -26.30
C HIS A 205 -10.70 -13.89 -27.32
N VAL A 206 -11.97 -14.30 -27.39
CA VAL A 206 -12.46 -15.08 -28.55
C VAL A 206 -12.91 -14.05 -29.57
N ASP A 207 -12.13 -13.91 -30.62
CA ASP A 207 -12.52 -13.17 -31.81
C ASP A 207 -13.85 -13.74 -32.34
N ARG A 208 -14.92 -12.96 -32.22
CA ARG A 208 -16.16 -13.18 -32.99
C ARG A 208 -16.37 -11.99 -33.89
N PRO A 209 -16.70 -12.25 -35.19
CA PRO A 209 -16.88 -11.19 -36.16
C PRO A 209 -18.08 -10.31 -35.83
N ARG A 210 -17.87 -9.00 -35.98
CA ARG A 210 -18.90 -7.95 -35.86
C ARG A 210 -20.09 -8.30 -36.79
N ARG A 211 -21.26 -8.44 -36.22
CA ARG A 211 -22.51 -8.14 -36.88
C ARG A 211 -23.15 -6.93 -36.24
N ALA A 212 -23.29 -5.91 -37.08
CA ALA A 212 -24.08 -4.74 -36.77
C ALA A 212 -25.54 -5.14 -36.60
N ASN A 213 -26.14 -4.71 -35.49
CA ASN A 213 -27.50 -4.17 -35.50
C ASN A 213 -27.75 -3.47 -34.14
N ASP A 214 -28.09 -2.21 -34.34
CA ASP A 214 -28.56 -1.31 -33.30
C ASP A 214 -29.78 -1.86 -32.58
N ARG A 215 -29.80 -1.67 -31.24
CA ARG A 215 -30.87 -0.91 -30.59
C ARG A 215 -30.55 -0.71 -29.11
N ALA A 216 -30.58 0.54 -28.75
CA ALA A 216 -30.46 1.04 -27.40
C ALA A 216 -31.36 0.28 -26.41
N VAL A 217 -30.77 -0.19 -25.29
CA VAL A 217 -31.49 -0.37 -24.05
C VAL A 217 -30.81 0.52 -23.02
N ALA A 218 -31.57 1.51 -22.61
CA ALA A 218 -31.20 2.49 -21.59
C ALA A 218 -30.98 1.82 -20.22
N GLY A 219 -29.96 2.30 -19.49
CA GLY A 219 -30.01 2.41 -18.04
C GLY A 219 -29.62 1.19 -17.22
N ALA A 220 -28.36 0.77 -17.27
CA ALA A 220 -27.75 0.17 -16.09
C ALA A 220 -26.99 1.29 -15.37
N ALA A 221 -27.58 1.85 -14.33
CA ALA A 221 -26.90 2.79 -13.44
C ALA A 221 -25.73 2.06 -12.78
N THR A 222 -24.52 2.53 -13.05
CA THR A 222 -23.31 2.01 -12.40
C THR A 222 -23.35 2.50 -10.97
N LEU A 223 -23.74 1.64 -10.03
CA LEU A 223 -23.68 1.95 -8.60
C LEU A 223 -22.22 2.17 -8.21
N ARG A 224 -21.92 3.39 -7.76
CA ARG A 224 -20.63 3.70 -7.14
C ARG A 224 -20.79 3.51 -5.63
N PHE A 225 -19.74 2.98 -4.99
CA PHE A 225 -19.70 2.82 -3.55
C PHE A 225 -18.65 3.74 -2.97
N ASP A 226 -19.05 4.59 -2.03
CA ASP A 226 -18.14 5.45 -1.27
C ASP A 226 -17.98 4.89 0.13
N THR A 227 -16.74 4.85 0.62
CA THR A 227 -16.45 4.47 1.99
C THR A 227 -16.12 5.72 2.80
N ILE A 228 -16.94 6.00 3.83
CA ILE A 228 -16.68 7.06 4.80
C ILE A 228 -15.77 6.49 5.87
N LYS A 229 -14.67 7.19 6.13
CA LYS A 229 -13.64 6.79 7.09
C LYS A 229 -13.55 7.79 8.23
N ALA A 230 -13.05 7.33 9.39
CA ALA A 230 -12.76 8.22 10.52
C ALA A 230 -11.64 9.21 10.15
N ASP A 231 -11.87 10.48 10.41
CA ASP A 231 -10.90 11.57 10.20
C ASP A 231 -10.08 11.90 11.45
N LEU A 232 -10.38 11.24 12.57
CA LEU A 232 -9.65 11.36 13.84
C LEU A 232 -9.77 10.08 14.67
N VAL A 233 -8.94 9.97 15.70
CA VAL A 233 -9.00 8.88 16.70
C VAL A 233 -9.95 9.29 17.81
N GLY A 234 -10.88 8.41 18.21
CA GLY A 234 -11.82 8.70 19.29
C GLY A 234 -12.85 7.59 19.48
N ILE A 235 -13.94 7.90 20.19
CA ILE A 235 -15.07 6.97 20.39
C ILE A 235 -16.13 7.26 19.34
N PHE A 236 -16.46 6.26 18.55
CA PHE A 236 -17.49 6.34 17.52
C PHE A 236 -18.86 6.18 18.15
N ASN A 237 -19.79 7.09 17.84
CA ASN A 237 -21.15 7.04 18.31
C ASN A 237 -22.12 7.30 17.14
N LEU A 238 -23.10 6.43 16.96
CA LEU A 238 -24.15 6.64 15.97
C LEU A 238 -25.03 7.84 16.32
N SER A 239 -25.46 8.60 15.32
CA SER A 239 -26.42 9.68 15.50
C SER A 239 -27.78 9.11 15.95
N ARG A 240 -28.64 9.97 16.53
CA ARG A 240 -29.97 9.52 16.96
C ARG A 240 -31.05 10.30 16.19
N PRO A 241 -31.97 9.60 15.49
CA PRO A 241 -32.11 8.14 15.38
C PRO A 241 -30.94 7.50 14.64
N ALA A 242 -30.57 6.29 15.06
CA ALA A 242 -29.44 5.58 14.45
C ALA A 242 -29.74 5.24 12.98
N PRO A 243 -28.80 5.45 12.06
CA PRO A 243 -28.96 5.08 10.67
C PRO A 243 -29.06 3.55 10.53
N SER A 244 -29.89 3.09 9.60
CA SER A 244 -30.11 1.68 9.34
C SER A 244 -29.53 1.25 7.99
N GLU A 245 -28.95 0.05 7.91
CA GLU A 245 -28.53 -0.50 6.62
C GLU A 245 -29.70 -0.64 5.67
N GLY A 246 -29.50 -0.21 4.42
CA GLY A 246 -30.56 -0.12 3.41
C GLY A 246 -31.30 1.21 3.39
N GLU A 247 -31.11 2.10 4.36
CA GLU A 247 -31.71 3.43 4.41
C GLU A 247 -31.21 4.32 3.28
N THR A 248 -32.13 5.06 2.64
CA THR A 248 -31.81 6.00 1.54
C THR A 248 -31.96 7.42 2.04
N PHE A 249 -31.06 8.30 1.64
CA PHE A 249 -31.10 9.73 1.94
C PHE A 249 -30.84 10.55 0.67
N ASP A 250 -31.61 11.63 0.53
CA ASP A 250 -31.61 12.47 -0.68
C ASP A 250 -30.58 13.61 -0.63
N GLY A 251 -29.81 13.69 0.45
CA GLY A 251 -28.80 14.74 0.65
C GLY A 251 -27.77 14.36 1.73
N ASP A 252 -26.97 15.35 2.11
CA ASP A 252 -26.00 15.15 3.19
C ASP A 252 -26.71 15.01 4.54
N ARG A 253 -26.30 14.01 5.31
CA ARG A 253 -26.87 13.68 6.61
C ARG A 253 -25.77 13.30 7.60
N GLU A 254 -25.88 13.73 8.84
CA GLU A 254 -25.07 13.24 9.94
C GLU A 254 -25.47 11.79 10.28
N LEU A 255 -24.52 10.87 10.13
CA LEU A 255 -24.71 9.44 10.39
C LEU A 255 -24.20 9.02 11.77
N ALA A 256 -23.17 9.73 12.26
CA ALA A 256 -22.47 9.45 13.49
C ALA A 256 -21.69 10.68 13.95
N TYR A 257 -21.06 10.57 15.11
CA TYR A 257 -19.98 11.48 15.53
C TYR A 257 -18.86 10.69 16.20
N ILE A 258 -17.65 11.24 16.14
CA ILE A 258 -16.51 10.73 16.86
C ILE A 258 -16.21 11.68 18.02
N GLU A 259 -16.16 11.15 19.23
CA GLU A 259 -15.84 11.92 20.43
C GLU A 259 -14.38 11.72 20.82
N ALA A 260 -13.61 12.79 20.83
CA ALA A 260 -12.20 12.81 21.24
C ALA A 260 -11.96 14.00 22.18
N LEU A 261 -11.41 13.75 23.35
CA LEU A 261 -11.09 14.79 24.36
C LEU A 261 -12.30 15.69 24.72
N GLY A 262 -13.51 15.12 24.72
CA GLY A 262 -14.76 15.86 25.01
C GLY A 262 -15.29 16.71 23.84
N ILE A 263 -14.65 16.64 22.66
CA ILE A 263 -15.10 17.31 21.44
C ILE A 263 -15.80 16.30 20.56
N ARG A 264 -16.96 16.64 20.03
CA ARG A 264 -17.73 15.82 19.09
C ARG A 264 -17.53 16.32 17.67
N THR A 265 -16.99 15.46 16.81
CA THR A 265 -16.82 15.72 15.39
C THR A 265 -17.85 14.92 14.60
N PRO A 266 -18.76 15.57 13.86
CA PRO A 266 -19.81 14.88 13.13
C PRO A 266 -19.24 14.12 11.93
N VAL A 267 -19.83 12.96 11.63
CA VAL A 267 -19.53 12.12 10.47
C VAL A 267 -20.74 12.17 9.54
N HIS A 268 -20.56 12.74 8.36
CA HIS A 268 -21.62 12.99 7.39
C HIS A 268 -21.64 11.97 6.25
N SER A 269 -22.81 11.79 5.63
CA SER A 269 -22.97 10.93 4.45
C SER A 269 -22.31 11.48 3.19
N MET A 270 -21.87 12.75 3.18
CA MET A 270 -21.22 13.42 2.05
C MET A 270 -22.11 13.47 0.78
N GLY A 271 -23.43 13.56 0.95
CA GLY A 271 -24.40 13.67 -0.13
C GLY A 271 -25.42 12.53 -0.17
N ALA A 272 -26.28 12.55 -1.20
CA ALA A 272 -27.33 11.56 -1.39
C ALA A 272 -26.80 10.14 -1.63
N GLY A 273 -27.54 9.12 -1.18
CA GLY A 273 -27.15 7.73 -1.37
C GLY A 273 -27.96 6.76 -0.52
N ARG A 274 -27.56 5.48 -0.59
CA ARG A 274 -28.13 4.41 0.22
C ARG A 274 -27.04 3.81 1.12
N LEU A 275 -27.32 3.74 2.42
CA LEU A 275 -26.42 3.12 3.38
C LEU A 275 -26.35 1.59 3.13
N VAL A 276 -25.18 1.08 2.83
CA VAL A 276 -24.97 -0.34 2.51
C VAL A 276 -24.54 -1.11 3.74
N SER A 277 -23.59 -0.58 4.50
CA SER A 277 -23.12 -1.21 5.72
C SER A 277 -22.57 -0.21 6.73
N ILE A 278 -22.62 -0.58 8.01
CA ILE A 278 -21.99 0.11 9.14
C ILE A 278 -20.84 -0.77 9.61
N SER A 279 -19.59 -0.29 9.44
CA SER A 279 -18.39 -1.07 9.71
C SER A 279 -17.81 -0.87 11.11
N ALA A 280 -18.25 0.17 11.83
CA ALA A 280 -17.83 0.47 13.20
C ALA A 280 -18.96 0.21 14.19
N THR A 281 -18.61 -0.26 15.39
CA THR A 281 -19.56 -0.53 16.47
C THR A 281 -19.83 0.73 17.28
N ASP A 282 -21.09 1.01 17.60
CA ASP A 282 -21.50 2.15 18.44
C ASP A 282 -20.83 2.07 19.82
N GLY A 283 -20.23 3.15 20.27
CA GLY A 283 -19.47 3.24 21.52
C GLY A 283 -18.07 2.67 21.48
N ALA A 284 -17.60 2.13 20.35
CA ALA A 284 -16.25 1.56 20.23
C ALA A 284 -15.21 2.60 19.84
N PRO A 285 -13.93 2.41 20.23
CA PRO A 285 -12.84 3.23 19.75
C PRO A 285 -12.59 2.99 18.25
N VAL A 286 -12.28 4.08 17.54
CA VAL A 286 -11.92 4.05 16.12
C VAL A 286 -10.60 4.77 15.90
N GLU A 287 -9.85 4.29 14.91
CA GLU A 287 -8.57 4.84 14.50
C GLU A 287 -8.71 5.73 13.26
N TYR A 288 -7.75 6.63 13.05
CA TYR A 288 -7.71 7.47 11.85
C TYR A 288 -7.68 6.61 10.58
N GLY A 289 -8.55 6.92 9.63
CA GLY A 289 -8.69 6.19 8.37
C GLY A 289 -9.50 4.88 8.46
N GLN A 290 -9.98 4.50 9.66
CA GLN A 290 -10.81 3.31 9.83
C GLN A 290 -12.15 3.47 9.08
N PRO A 291 -12.58 2.46 8.29
CA PRO A 291 -13.90 2.47 7.65
C PRO A 291 -15.02 2.54 8.68
N LEU A 292 -15.98 3.45 8.47
CA LEU A 292 -17.15 3.64 9.31
C LEU A 292 -18.45 3.22 8.61
N PHE A 293 -18.63 3.66 7.35
CA PHE A 293 -19.83 3.41 6.55
C PHE A 293 -19.48 3.12 5.10
N SER A 294 -20.29 2.31 4.43
CA SER A 294 -20.29 2.15 2.97
C SER A 294 -21.61 2.66 2.41
N ILE A 295 -21.55 3.55 1.41
CA ILE A 295 -22.71 4.21 0.80
C ILE A 295 -22.72 3.95 -0.70
N ALA A 296 -23.82 3.40 -1.22
CA ALA A 296 -24.05 3.32 -2.65
C ALA A 296 -24.56 4.67 -3.18
N ARG A 297 -23.93 5.18 -4.23
CA ARG A 297 -24.33 6.39 -4.95
C ARG A 297 -25.11 6.02 -6.21
N THR A 298 -26.19 6.73 -6.47
CA THR A 298 -26.99 6.62 -7.69
C THR A 298 -26.51 7.59 -8.75
#